data_b9e3392cda942cb6478bd61994dd2fb3
#
_entry.id   b9e3392cda942cb6478bd61994dd2fb3
#
_cell.length_a   1.000
_cell.length_b   1.000
_cell.length_c   1.000
_cell.angle_alpha   90.00
_cell.angle_beta   90.00
_cell.angle_gamma   90.00
#
_symmetry.space_group_name_H-M   'P 1'
#
loop_
_entity.id
_entity.type
_entity.pdbx_description
1 polymer ?
#
loop_
_entity_poly.entity_id
_entity_poly.type
_entity_poly.pdbx_seq_one_letter_code
_entity_poly.pdbx_strand_id
1 'polypeptide(L)'
;MRLLLLMTPNTYRAQAFVEAARRLDVEVVRGVDLPPAIAAEWNVPLALDFANTQAATQAIIEYAAKRPFDAIVPVDDGATLLAARAAAALGLPHNPPEAAEAARDKGIMRALMSAAGVPCPVFRRFPLASDPAEIARQVEYPCVVKPLRLSGSRGVIRANVPTEFVAAFERLKRILLGDGFPLASTDILVEDFIPGVEVALEGLLTDGELHTLAIFDKPDPLDGPFFEETIYVTPSRLSDEQQAAVSGCVAAAAKSIGLRDGPTHAEVRVNEHGPWMVEIAGRSIGGLCSTILEFGAQMSLEEIILRNALSLPLPTLDRSGPAAGVMMIPIPRTGVLGKVEGIERACAVPHITGVDISIKPHTQVIALPEGNSYLGFIFARADDPATAEAALRAAHAELRFEIRPLIMLAG
;
A
#
# COMPACT_ATOMS: atom_id res chain seq x y z
N MET A 1 -20.41 20.44 1.90
CA MET A 1 -20.08 19.30 1.04
C MET A 1 -20.17 18.00 1.84
N ARG A 2 -20.39 16.87 1.17
CA ARG A 2 -20.63 15.58 1.82
C ARG A 2 -19.83 14.46 1.14
N LEU A 3 -18.99 13.78 1.89
CA LEU A 3 -18.05 12.77 1.43
C LEU A 3 -18.46 11.38 1.91
N LEU A 4 -18.46 10.37 1.03
CA LEU A 4 -18.44 8.97 1.44
C LEU A 4 -17.00 8.49 1.52
N LEU A 5 -16.57 8.08 2.71
CA LEU A 5 -15.25 7.51 2.97
C LEU A 5 -15.37 5.99 3.11
N LEU A 6 -14.82 5.24 2.17
CA LEU A 6 -14.86 3.77 2.15
C LEU A 6 -13.58 3.21 2.79
N MET A 7 -13.75 2.36 3.81
CA MET A 7 -12.63 1.88 4.61
C MET A 7 -12.84 0.46 5.14
N THR A 8 -11.73 -0.24 5.40
CA THR A 8 -11.74 -1.49 6.15
C THR A 8 -11.81 -1.21 7.65
N PRO A 9 -12.28 -2.17 8.49
CA PRO A 9 -12.46 -1.95 9.93
C PRO A 9 -11.17 -1.60 10.69
N ASN A 10 -10.03 -2.09 10.19
CA ASN A 10 -8.73 -2.03 10.88
C ASN A 10 -7.75 -1.05 10.22
N THR A 11 -8.22 -0.11 9.40
CA THR A 11 -7.32 0.82 8.73
C THR A 11 -6.70 1.82 9.70
N TYR A 12 -5.39 2.03 9.61
CA TYR A 12 -4.65 3.07 10.36
C TYR A 12 -5.01 4.49 9.91
N ARG A 13 -5.54 4.66 8.71
CA ARG A 13 -5.59 5.94 7.98
C ARG A 13 -6.90 6.70 8.17
N ALA A 14 -7.97 6.04 8.65
CA ALA A 14 -9.30 6.65 8.75
C ALA A 14 -9.29 7.98 9.50
N GLN A 15 -8.55 8.05 10.62
CA GLN A 15 -8.48 9.24 11.45
C GLN A 15 -7.92 10.46 10.71
N ALA A 16 -6.84 10.28 9.94
CA ALA A 16 -6.21 11.37 9.17
C ALA A 16 -7.16 11.96 8.12
N PHE A 17 -7.95 11.12 7.43
CA PHE A 17 -8.99 11.58 6.50
C PHE A 17 -10.13 12.33 7.21
N VAL A 18 -10.58 11.85 8.36
CA VAL A 18 -11.64 12.51 9.15
C VAL A 18 -11.15 13.87 9.65
N GLU A 19 -9.92 13.98 10.10
CA GLU A 19 -9.32 15.25 10.53
C GLU A 19 -9.16 16.24 9.38
N ALA A 20 -8.72 15.76 8.21
CA ALA A 20 -8.64 16.58 7.00
C ALA A 20 -10.03 17.09 6.57
N ALA A 21 -11.04 16.23 6.56
CA ALA A 21 -12.41 16.62 6.24
C ALA A 21 -12.97 17.67 7.23
N ARG A 22 -12.65 17.53 8.52
CA ARG A 22 -13.04 18.52 9.53
C ARG A 22 -12.40 19.89 9.29
N ARG A 23 -11.12 19.93 8.88
CA ARG A 23 -10.46 21.20 8.51
C ARG A 23 -11.11 21.88 7.30
N LEU A 24 -11.67 21.07 6.39
CA LEU A 24 -12.35 21.54 5.17
C LEU A 24 -13.84 21.81 5.37
N ASP A 25 -14.38 21.65 6.58
CA ASP A 25 -15.84 21.73 6.86
C ASP A 25 -16.68 20.80 5.97
N VAL A 26 -16.19 19.56 5.78
CA VAL A 26 -16.82 18.51 4.97
C VAL A 26 -17.45 17.46 5.87
N GLU A 27 -18.74 17.17 5.64
CA GLU A 27 -19.44 16.07 6.31
C GLU A 27 -18.94 14.71 5.80
N VAL A 28 -18.52 13.84 6.71
CA VAL A 28 -18.06 12.49 6.38
C VAL A 28 -19.11 11.45 6.73
N VAL A 29 -19.49 10.64 5.76
CA VAL A 29 -20.23 9.38 5.96
C VAL A 29 -19.21 8.23 5.82
N ARG A 30 -19.18 7.35 6.80
CA ARG A 30 -18.32 6.17 6.79
C ARG A 30 -19.06 4.98 6.20
N GLY A 31 -18.53 4.41 5.12
CA GLY A 31 -18.90 3.12 4.55
C GLY A 31 -17.83 2.09 4.90
N VAL A 32 -18.18 1.09 5.70
CA VAL A 32 -17.20 0.17 6.28
C VAL A 32 -17.49 -1.26 5.85
N ASP A 33 -16.43 -2.01 5.53
CA ASP A 33 -16.51 -3.45 5.20
C ASP A 33 -16.84 -4.26 6.46
N LEU A 34 -18.12 -4.33 6.78
CA LEU A 34 -18.64 -4.97 7.99
C LEU A 34 -19.97 -5.65 7.75
N PRO A 35 -20.23 -6.80 8.43
CA PRO A 35 -21.58 -7.34 8.50
C PRO A 35 -22.56 -6.33 9.12
N PRO A 36 -23.80 -6.22 8.59
CA PRO A 36 -24.81 -5.24 9.09
C PRO A 36 -25.08 -5.31 10.59
N ALA A 37 -25.03 -6.50 11.17
CA ALA A 37 -25.24 -6.69 12.62
C ALA A 37 -24.19 -5.96 13.46
N ILE A 38 -22.89 -6.08 13.07
CA ILE A 38 -21.79 -5.40 13.77
C ILE A 38 -21.83 -3.90 13.53
N ALA A 39 -22.17 -3.47 12.33
CA ALA A 39 -22.27 -2.07 12.00
C ALA A 39 -23.33 -1.34 12.83
N ALA A 40 -24.46 -1.98 13.13
CA ALA A 40 -25.51 -1.43 14.00
C ALA A 40 -25.00 -1.20 15.43
N GLU A 41 -24.23 -2.14 15.99
CA GLU A 41 -23.65 -1.99 17.32
C GLU A 41 -22.59 -0.87 17.37
N TRP A 42 -21.85 -0.66 16.29
CA TRP A 42 -20.78 0.33 16.21
C TRP A 42 -21.24 1.70 15.69
N ASN A 43 -22.53 1.88 15.48
CA ASN A 43 -23.10 3.10 14.90
C ASN A 43 -22.43 3.50 13.56
N VAL A 44 -22.11 2.49 12.72
CA VAL A 44 -21.58 2.72 11.39
C VAL A 44 -22.74 3.01 10.45
N PRO A 45 -22.77 4.18 9.78
CA PRO A 45 -23.93 4.59 8.98
C PRO A 45 -24.19 3.70 7.77
N LEU A 46 -23.16 3.08 7.21
CA LEU A 46 -23.26 2.25 6.02
C LEU A 46 -22.36 1.02 6.12
N ALA A 47 -22.95 -0.13 6.39
CA ALA A 47 -22.28 -1.43 6.33
C ALA A 47 -22.27 -1.95 4.88
N LEU A 48 -21.13 -2.38 4.42
CA LEU A 48 -20.92 -2.83 3.03
C LEU A 48 -20.14 -4.13 3.02
N ASP A 49 -20.41 -4.98 2.04
CA ASP A 49 -19.57 -6.14 1.72
C ASP A 49 -18.70 -5.79 0.50
N PHE A 50 -17.43 -5.52 0.73
CA PHE A 50 -16.50 -5.14 -0.34
C PHE A 50 -16.18 -6.30 -1.30
N ALA A 51 -16.43 -7.55 -0.88
CA ALA A 51 -16.30 -8.70 -1.74
C ALA A 51 -17.47 -8.78 -2.76
N ASN A 52 -18.65 -8.33 -2.37
CA ASN A 52 -19.82 -8.21 -3.23
C ASN A 52 -20.03 -6.77 -3.71
N THR A 53 -19.12 -6.31 -4.59
CA THR A 53 -19.15 -4.92 -5.08
C THR A 53 -20.45 -4.50 -5.73
N GLN A 54 -21.21 -5.43 -6.33
CA GLN A 54 -22.49 -5.13 -6.94
C GLN A 54 -23.56 -4.75 -5.89
N ALA A 55 -23.73 -5.60 -4.88
CA ALA A 55 -24.67 -5.32 -3.78
C ALA A 55 -24.25 -4.08 -2.99
N ALA A 56 -22.95 -3.91 -2.73
CA ALA A 56 -22.42 -2.72 -2.04
C ALA A 56 -22.64 -1.44 -2.85
N THR A 57 -22.45 -1.47 -4.17
CA THR A 57 -22.76 -0.32 -5.05
C THR A 57 -24.24 0.07 -4.96
N GLN A 58 -25.13 -0.91 -5.03
CA GLN A 58 -26.58 -0.68 -4.93
C GLN A 58 -26.97 -0.04 -3.57
N ALA A 59 -26.39 -0.53 -2.48
CA ALA A 59 -26.61 0.03 -1.15
C ALA A 59 -26.14 1.50 -1.05
N ILE A 60 -25.00 1.84 -1.68
CA ILE A 60 -24.50 3.21 -1.74
C ILE A 60 -25.47 4.11 -2.54
N ILE A 61 -25.98 3.64 -3.69
CA ILE A 61 -26.96 4.38 -4.50
C ILE A 61 -28.23 4.67 -3.70
N GLU A 62 -28.79 3.66 -3.03
CA GLU A 62 -29.99 3.79 -2.20
C GLU A 62 -29.78 4.75 -1.02
N TYR A 63 -28.59 4.72 -0.43
CA TYR A 63 -28.23 5.65 0.65
C TYR A 63 -28.10 7.10 0.13
N ALA A 64 -27.46 7.28 -1.03
CA ALA A 64 -27.28 8.57 -1.67
C ALA A 64 -28.59 9.20 -2.18
N ALA A 65 -29.60 8.39 -2.51
CA ALA A 65 -30.90 8.86 -2.97
C ALA A 65 -31.63 9.78 -1.95
N LYS A 66 -31.35 9.59 -0.65
CA LYS A 66 -31.91 10.43 0.42
C LYS A 66 -31.17 11.74 0.55
N ARG A 67 -29.88 11.73 0.37
CA ARG A 67 -28.99 12.89 0.49
C ARG A 67 -27.71 12.61 -0.29
N PRO A 68 -27.46 13.27 -1.43
CA PRO A 68 -26.35 12.99 -2.33
C PRO A 68 -24.97 13.16 -1.69
N PHE A 69 -23.99 12.50 -2.26
CA PHE A 69 -22.57 12.71 -2.00
C PHE A 69 -21.98 13.65 -3.06
N ASP A 70 -20.98 14.44 -2.66
CA ASP A 70 -20.16 15.25 -3.58
C ASP A 70 -18.93 14.46 -4.06
N ALA A 71 -18.43 13.49 -3.26
CA ALA A 71 -17.32 12.61 -3.62
C ALA A 71 -17.38 11.27 -2.88
N ILE A 72 -16.68 10.26 -3.42
CA ILE A 72 -16.43 8.96 -2.79
C ILE A 72 -14.93 8.73 -2.79
N VAL A 73 -14.32 8.53 -1.62
CA VAL A 73 -12.88 8.32 -1.47
C VAL A 73 -12.60 6.97 -0.80
N PRO A 74 -11.83 6.08 -1.45
CA PRO A 74 -11.35 4.86 -0.82
C PRO A 74 -10.11 5.15 0.04
N VAL A 75 -10.07 4.60 1.24
CA VAL A 75 -8.90 4.69 2.13
C VAL A 75 -7.90 3.58 1.83
N ASP A 76 -8.40 2.36 1.57
CA ASP A 76 -7.60 1.15 1.41
C ASP A 76 -7.81 0.52 0.01
N ASP A 77 -6.85 -0.32 -0.42
CA ASP A 77 -6.93 -1.03 -1.71
C ASP A 77 -8.24 -1.80 -1.89
N GLY A 78 -8.73 -2.45 -0.83
CA GLY A 78 -9.97 -3.21 -0.84
C GLY A 78 -11.19 -2.40 -1.28
N ALA A 79 -11.18 -1.09 -1.04
CA ALA A 79 -12.28 -0.18 -1.33
C ALA A 79 -12.24 0.45 -2.73
N THR A 80 -11.09 0.41 -3.44
CA THR A 80 -10.88 1.20 -4.66
C THR A 80 -11.85 0.84 -5.79
N LEU A 81 -12.09 -0.45 -6.04
CA LEU A 81 -13.02 -0.90 -7.07
C LEU A 81 -14.48 -0.53 -6.74
N LEU A 82 -14.87 -0.68 -5.48
CA LEU A 82 -16.20 -0.27 -5.01
C LEU A 82 -16.40 1.23 -5.16
N ALA A 83 -15.39 2.03 -4.76
CA ALA A 83 -15.42 3.48 -4.92
C ALA A 83 -15.61 3.89 -6.39
N ALA A 84 -14.84 3.29 -7.30
CA ALA A 84 -14.94 3.57 -8.73
C ALA A 84 -16.32 3.22 -9.29
N ARG A 85 -16.87 2.04 -8.97
CA ARG A 85 -18.20 1.61 -9.42
C ARG A 85 -19.32 2.49 -8.87
N ALA A 86 -19.29 2.81 -7.59
CA ALA A 86 -20.31 3.62 -6.96
C ALA A 86 -20.26 5.07 -7.46
N ALA A 87 -19.07 5.65 -7.62
CA ALA A 87 -18.90 6.99 -8.16
C ALA A 87 -19.36 7.08 -9.63
N ALA A 88 -19.02 6.08 -10.46
CA ALA A 88 -19.51 5.99 -11.84
C ALA A 88 -21.06 5.94 -11.90
N ALA A 89 -21.68 5.13 -11.04
CA ALA A 89 -23.13 5.01 -10.99
C ALA A 89 -23.85 6.29 -10.52
N LEU A 90 -23.17 7.11 -9.70
CA LEU A 90 -23.70 8.38 -9.19
C LEU A 90 -23.26 9.60 -10.02
N GLY A 91 -22.47 9.40 -11.10
CA GLY A 91 -21.98 10.49 -11.95
C GLY A 91 -20.97 11.41 -11.25
N LEU A 92 -20.24 10.89 -10.26
CA LEU A 92 -19.18 11.59 -9.52
C LEU A 92 -17.81 11.41 -10.21
N PRO A 93 -16.80 12.30 -9.98
CA PRO A 93 -15.44 12.09 -10.45
C PRO A 93 -14.88 10.76 -9.97
N HIS A 94 -14.24 9.99 -10.86
CA HIS A 94 -13.74 8.67 -10.55
C HIS A 94 -12.74 8.17 -11.59
N ASN A 95 -11.89 7.19 -11.20
CA ASN A 95 -11.19 6.34 -12.15
C ASN A 95 -12.17 5.34 -12.78
N PRO A 96 -12.00 4.96 -14.07
CA PRO A 96 -12.76 3.86 -14.65
C PRO A 96 -12.68 2.61 -13.76
N PRO A 97 -13.78 1.85 -13.55
CA PRO A 97 -13.74 0.62 -12.75
C PRO A 97 -12.70 -0.38 -13.25
N GLU A 98 -12.45 -0.42 -14.56
CA GLU A 98 -11.43 -1.26 -15.18
C GLU A 98 -10.02 -0.85 -14.78
N ALA A 99 -9.76 0.45 -14.62
CA ALA A 99 -8.48 0.96 -14.13
C ALA A 99 -8.26 0.61 -12.65
N ALA A 100 -9.31 0.73 -11.83
CA ALA A 100 -9.27 0.32 -10.43
C ALA A 100 -9.03 -1.19 -10.29
N GLU A 101 -9.62 -2.02 -11.15
CA GLU A 101 -9.37 -3.47 -11.20
C GLU A 101 -7.93 -3.76 -11.64
N ALA A 102 -7.43 -3.09 -12.69
CA ALA A 102 -6.07 -3.26 -13.19
C ALA A 102 -5.01 -2.88 -12.13
N ALA A 103 -5.25 -1.83 -11.35
CA ALA A 103 -4.37 -1.43 -10.26
C ALA A 103 -4.32 -2.44 -9.09
N ARG A 104 -5.33 -3.33 -8.97
CA ARG A 104 -5.44 -4.34 -7.91
C ARG A 104 -4.99 -5.73 -8.34
N ASP A 105 -4.94 -6.01 -9.63
CA ASP A 105 -4.54 -7.32 -10.17
C ASP A 105 -3.21 -7.21 -10.91
N LYS A 106 -2.15 -7.72 -10.26
CA LYS A 106 -0.77 -7.63 -10.79
C LYS A 106 -0.62 -8.26 -12.18
N GLY A 107 -1.43 -9.27 -12.51
CA GLY A 107 -1.39 -9.90 -13.84
C GLY A 107 -1.99 -9.01 -14.93
N ILE A 108 -3.11 -8.34 -14.64
CA ILE A 108 -3.73 -7.35 -15.55
C ILE A 108 -2.81 -6.14 -15.68
N MET A 109 -2.33 -5.62 -14.56
CA MET A 109 -1.37 -4.50 -14.50
C MET A 109 -0.17 -4.74 -15.41
N ARG A 110 0.49 -5.89 -15.27
CA ARG A 110 1.66 -6.25 -16.09
C ARG A 110 1.34 -6.36 -17.57
N ALA A 111 0.21 -6.98 -17.90
CA ALA A 111 -0.20 -7.12 -19.31
C ALA A 111 -0.42 -5.76 -19.97
N LEU A 112 -1.08 -4.82 -19.29
CA LEU A 112 -1.33 -3.48 -19.80
C LEU A 112 -0.04 -2.65 -19.89
N MET A 113 0.83 -2.69 -18.88
CA MET A 113 2.13 -2.00 -18.90
C MET A 113 3.03 -2.53 -20.02
N SER A 114 3.16 -3.84 -20.14
CA SER A 114 3.97 -4.47 -21.19
C SER A 114 3.46 -4.13 -22.59
N ALA A 115 2.14 -4.18 -22.81
CA ALA A 115 1.54 -3.81 -24.09
C ALA A 115 1.76 -2.33 -24.45
N ALA A 116 1.88 -1.46 -23.46
CA ALA A 116 2.17 -0.03 -23.63
C ALA A 116 3.67 0.29 -23.69
N GLY A 117 4.56 -0.70 -23.58
CA GLY A 117 6.01 -0.49 -23.58
C GLY A 117 6.56 0.15 -22.31
N VAL A 118 5.82 0.13 -21.21
CA VAL A 118 6.30 0.60 -19.90
C VAL A 118 7.31 -0.41 -19.35
N PRO A 119 8.51 0.03 -18.91
CA PRO A 119 9.50 -0.87 -18.30
C PRO A 119 8.92 -1.57 -17.06
N CYS A 120 8.77 -2.88 -17.15
CA CYS A 120 8.31 -3.74 -16.06
C CYS A 120 8.95 -5.12 -16.21
N PRO A 121 8.99 -5.95 -15.15
CA PRO A 121 9.54 -7.30 -15.22
C PRO A 121 8.90 -8.14 -16.32
N VAL A 122 9.66 -9.00 -16.98
CA VAL A 122 9.09 -10.09 -17.77
C VAL A 122 8.30 -10.98 -16.82
N PHE A 123 7.12 -11.40 -17.24
CA PHE A 123 6.20 -12.09 -16.34
C PHE A 123 5.46 -13.24 -17.02
N ARG A 124 5.05 -14.19 -16.22
CA ARG A 124 4.18 -15.32 -16.63
C ARG A 124 3.17 -15.62 -15.54
N ARG A 125 1.96 -16.00 -15.95
CA ARG A 125 0.92 -16.49 -15.03
C ARG A 125 0.87 -17.99 -15.07
N PHE A 126 0.67 -18.61 -13.91
CA PHE A 126 0.53 -20.06 -13.78
C PHE A 126 -0.62 -20.39 -12.84
N PRO A 127 -1.45 -21.42 -13.18
CA PRO A 127 -2.48 -21.89 -12.28
C PRO A 127 -1.87 -22.42 -10.97
N LEU A 128 -2.47 -22.10 -9.84
CA LEU A 128 -2.05 -22.56 -8.51
C LEU A 128 -2.12 -24.10 -8.38
N ALA A 129 -2.93 -24.75 -9.23
CA ALA A 129 -3.06 -26.21 -9.28
C ALA A 129 -1.91 -26.92 -10.04
N SER A 130 -1.03 -26.17 -10.72
CA SER A 130 0.05 -26.73 -11.51
C SER A 130 1.13 -27.40 -10.65
N ASP A 131 1.90 -28.31 -11.27
CA ASP A 131 3.09 -28.88 -10.65
C ASP A 131 4.22 -27.85 -10.62
N PRO A 132 4.69 -27.41 -9.43
CA PRO A 132 5.74 -26.42 -9.33
C PRO A 132 7.09 -26.89 -9.89
N ALA A 133 7.35 -28.21 -9.93
CA ALA A 133 8.59 -28.72 -10.50
C ALA A 133 8.59 -28.60 -12.04
N GLU A 134 7.44 -28.64 -12.68
CA GLU A 134 7.33 -28.38 -14.12
C GLU A 134 7.48 -26.90 -14.45
N ILE A 135 6.89 -26.01 -13.64
CA ILE A 135 7.05 -24.56 -13.81
C ILE A 135 8.50 -24.14 -13.59
N ALA A 136 9.18 -24.70 -12.56
CA ALA A 136 10.55 -24.40 -12.24
C ALA A 136 11.56 -24.61 -13.40
N ARG A 137 11.20 -25.47 -14.37
CA ARG A 137 12.01 -25.70 -15.60
C ARG A 137 11.72 -24.70 -16.72
N GLN A 138 10.71 -23.85 -16.56
CA GLN A 138 10.21 -22.95 -17.59
C GLN A 138 10.50 -21.47 -17.29
N VAL A 139 10.96 -21.15 -16.08
CA VAL A 139 11.22 -19.78 -15.62
C VAL A 139 12.70 -19.49 -15.55
N GLU A 140 13.09 -18.24 -15.76
CA GLU A 140 14.44 -17.76 -15.58
C GLU A 140 14.72 -17.43 -14.10
N TYR A 141 16.00 -17.41 -13.70
CA TYR A 141 16.42 -17.13 -12.34
C TYR A 141 17.46 -16.00 -12.29
N PRO A 142 17.41 -15.12 -11.25
CA PRO A 142 16.46 -15.10 -10.13
C PRO A 142 15.06 -14.64 -10.54
N CYS A 143 14.01 -15.22 -9.94
CA CYS A 143 12.63 -14.83 -10.17
C CYS A 143 11.89 -14.50 -8.87
N VAL A 144 10.73 -13.89 -8.99
CA VAL A 144 9.83 -13.55 -7.87
C VAL A 144 8.48 -14.22 -8.10
N VAL A 145 8.08 -15.06 -7.13
CA VAL A 145 6.76 -15.70 -7.09
C VAL A 145 5.85 -14.83 -6.23
N LYS A 146 4.69 -14.43 -6.75
CA LYS A 146 3.78 -13.55 -6.01
C LYS A 146 2.29 -13.82 -6.31
N PRO A 147 1.40 -13.49 -5.36
CA PRO A 147 -0.05 -13.53 -5.59
C PRO A 147 -0.48 -12.40 -6.52
N LEU A 148 -1.61 -12.54 -7.21
CA LEU A 148 -2.16 -11.49 -8.05
C LEU A 148 -2.72 -10.29 -7.26
N ARG A 149 -3.31 -10.53 -6.08
CA ARG A 149 -4.18 -9.55 -5.38
C ARG A 149 -3.86 -9.27 -3.92
N LEU A 150 -2.78 -9.76 -3.36
CA LEU A 150 -2.38 -9.41 -2.00
C LEU A 150 -1.49 -8.15 -1.99
N SER A 151 -1.48 -7.44 -0.87
CA SER A 151 -0.69 -6.22 -0.61
C SER A 151 0.27 -6.39 0.55
N GLY A 152 1.17 -5.41 0.78
CA GLY A 152 2.15 -5.41 1.87
C GLY A 152 3.14 -6.56 1.78
N SER A 153 3.64 -6.84 0.59
CA SER A 153 4.63 -7.90 0.27
C SER A 153 4.23 -9.32 0.70
N ARG A 154 2.95 -9.51 1.11
CA ARG A 154 2.45 -10.81 1.56
C ARG A 154 2.45 -11.83 0.42
N GLY A 155 3.11 -12.96 0.66
CA GLY A 155 3.24 -14.02 -0.33
C GLY A 155 4.21 -13.73 -1.46
N VAL A 156 4.98 -12.64 -1.40
CA VAL A 156 6.00 -12.28 -2.40
C VAL A 156 7.33 -12.92 -2.00
N ILE A 157 7.85 -13.82 -2.83
CA ILE A 157 9.02 -14.66 -2.49
C ILE A 157 9.97 -14.70 -3.69
N ARG A 158 11.24 -14.32 -3.49
CA ARG A 158 12.32 -14.51 -4.47
C ARG A 158 12.86 -15.94 -4.42
N ALA A 159 13.11 -16.49 -5.60
CA ALA A 159 13.80 -17.76 -5.79
C ALA A 159 14.98 -17.57 -6.73
N ASN A 160 16.15 -18.12 -6.35
CA ASN A 160 17.38 -17.99 -7.13
C ASN A 160 17.71 -19.27 -7.92
N VAL A 161 17.05 -20.37 -7.57
CA VAL A 161 17.27 -21.70 -8.17
C VAL A 161 15.96 -22.50 -8.16
N PRO A 162 15.82 -23.55 -9.00
CA PRO A 162 14.60 -24.33 -9.11
C PRO A 162 14.07 -24.92 -7.79
N THR A 163 14.94 -25.33 -6.88
CA THR A 163 14.53 -25.89 -5.57
C THR A 163 13.91 -24.83 -4.65
N GLU A 164 14.45 -23.60 -4.68
CA GLU A 164 13.86 -22.47 -3.95
C GLU A 164 12.52 -22.07 -4.55
N PHE A 165 12.37 -22.13 -5.89
CA PHE A 165 11.11 -21.87 -6.57
C PHE A 165 10.01 -22.84 -6.12
N VAL A 166 10.28 -24.13 -6.10
CA VAL A 166 9.30 -25.13 -5.63
C VAL A 166 8.86 -24.83 -4.18
N ALA A 167 9.83 -24.52 -3.30
CA ALA A 167 9.53 -24.17 -1.91
C ALA A 167 8.69 -22.87 -1.79
N ALA A 168 9.03 -21.84 -2.59
CA ALA A 168 8.29 -20.57 -2.64
C ALA A 168 6.86 -20.76 -3.17
N PHE A 169 6.70 -21.52 -4.24
CA PHE A 169 5.38 -21.84 -4.81
C PHE A 169 4.48 -22.55 -3.79
N GLU A 170 4.98 -23.63 -3.15
CA GLU A 170 4.22 -24.38 -2.15
C GLU A 170 3.91 -23.50 -0.90
N ARG A 171 4.80 -22.58 -0.54
CA ARG A 171 4.54 -21.63 0.54
C ARG A 171 3.43 -20.65 0.17
N LEU A 172 3.50 -20.02 -1.01
CA LEU A 172 2.46 -19.14 -1.52
C LEU A 172 1.12 -19.86 -1.64
N LYS A 173 1.13 -21.10 -2.14
CA LYS A 173 -0.08 -21.93 -2.25
C LYS A 173 -0.76 -22.11 -0.89
N ARG A 174 0.00 -22.41 0.18
CA ARG A 174 -0.58 -22.50 1.54
C ARG A 174 -1.17 -21.18 2.03
N ILE A 175 -0.53 -20.04 1.74
CA ILE A 175 -1.04 -18.73 2.09
C ILE A 175 -2.39 -18.49 1.39
N LEU A 176 -2.45 -18.68 0.08
CA LEU A 176 -3.66 -18.42 -0.71
C LEU A 176 -4.82 -19.36 -0.31
N LEU A 177 -4.55 -20.63 -0.12
CA LEU A 177 -5.58 -21.59 0.35
C LEU A 177 -6.07 -21.26 1.77
N GLY A 178 -5.17 -20.81 2.64
CA GLY A 178 -5.51 -20.35 3.99
C GLY A 178 -6.39 -19.10 4.01
N ASP A 179 -6.29 -18.26 2.99
CA ASP A 179 -7.16 -17.09 2.77
C ASP A 179 -8.48 -17.44 2.05
N GLY A 180 -8.70 -18.69 1.71
CA GLY A 180 -9.93 -19.16 1.04
C GLY A 180 -9.93 -19.00 -0.48
N PHE A 181 -8.78 -18.70 -1.11
CA PHE A 181 -8.72 -18.71 -2.57
C PHE A 181 -8.89 -20.13 -3.13
N PRO A 182 -9.80 -20.33 -4.11
CA PRO A 182 -10.05 -21.66 -4.63
C PRO A 182 -8.90 -22.13 -5.53
N LEU A 183 -8.38 -23.34 -5.26
CA LEU A 183 -7.25 -23.93 -5.99
C LEU A 183 -7.45 -23.98 -7.51
N ALA A 184 -8.66 -24.30 -7.95
CA ALA A 184 -8.96 -24.55 -9.36
C ALA A 184 -9.04 -23.30 -10.24
N SER A 185 -9.25 -22.11 -9.63
CA SER A 185 -9.47 -20.86 -10.36
C SER A 185 -8.50 -19.73 -9.94
N THR A 186 -7.49 -20.06 -9.12
CA THR A 186 -6.49 -19.10 -8.68
C THR A 186 -5.22 -19.25 -9.50
N ASP A 187 -4.72 -18.13 -10.00
CA ASP A 187 -3.41 -18.03 -10.63
C ASP A 187 -2.42 -17.30 -9.71
N ILE A 188 -1.15 -17.56 -9.97
CA ILE A 188 -0.01 -16.81 -9.42
C ILE A 188 0.74 -16.12 -10.54
N LEU A 189 1.54 -15.12 -10.17
CA LEU A 189 2.46 -14.42 -11.05
C LEU A 189 3.90 -14.83 -10.73
N VAL A 190 4.68 -15.11 -11.76
CA VAL A 190 6.13 -15.28 -11.68
C VAL A 190 6.76 -14.21 -12.55
N GLU A 191 7.69 -13.46 -11.97
CA GLU A 191 8.38 -12.34 -12.64
C GLU A 191 9.89 -12.48 -12.52
N ASP A 192 10.62 -11.93 -13.48
CA ASP A 192 12.05 -11.75 -13.36
C ASP A 192 12.34 -10.82 -12.16
N PHE A 193 13.40 -11.11 -11.41
CA PHE A 193 13.84 -10.20 -10.37
C PHE A 193 14.60 -9.03 -10.99
N ILE A 194 14.13 -7.80 -10.75
CA ILE A 194 14.79 -6.57 -11.20
C ILE A 194 15.77 -6.11 -10.12
N PRO A 195 17.08 -6.09 -10.36
CA PRO A 195 18.06 -5.54 -9.41
C PRO A 195 17.99 -4.01 -9.38
N GLY A 196 18.57 -3.41 -8.34
CA GLY A 196 18.68 -1.94 -8.20
C GLY A 196 18.09 -1.44 -6.89
N VAL A 197 18.18 -0.12 -6.69
CA VAL A 197 17.56 0.54 -5.53
C VAL A 197 16.07 0.66 -5.76
N GLU A 198 15.29 0.54 -4.70
CA GLU A 198 13.85 0.71 -4.78
C GLU A 198 13.43 2.05 -4.17
N VAL A 199 12.53 2.74 -4.86
CA VAL A 199 11.92 3.97 -4.42
C VAL A 199 10.41 3.87 -4.51
N ALA A 200 9.70 4.67 -3.69
CA ALA A 200 8.27 4.82 -3.80
C ALA A 200 7.93 6.25 -4.22
N LEU A 201 7.03 6.39 -5.18
CA LEU A 201 6.48 7.68 -5.61
C LEU A 201 5.06 7.81 -5.10
N GLU A 202 4.81 8.92 -4.41
CA GLU A 202 3.47 9.38 -4.07
C GLU A 202 3.08 10.49 -5.03
N GLY A 203 1.93 10.36 -5.67
CA GLY A 203 1.47 11.29 -6.68
C GLY A 203 -0.03 11.58 -6.60
N LEU A 204 -0.43 12.62 -7.30
CA LEU A 204 -1.83 12.99 -7.52
C LEU A 204 -2.08 13.04 -9.03
N LEU A 205 -3.07 12.32 -9.48
CA LEU A 205 -3.57 12.38 -10.85
C LEU A 205 -4.73 13.37 -10.94
N THR A 206 -4.68 14.23 -11.94
CA THR A 206 -5.78 15.15 -12.28
C THR A 206 -5.94 15.12 -13.80
N ASP A 207 -7.09 14.67 -14.29
CA ASP A 207 -7.38 14.53 -15.73
C ASP A 207 -6.35 13.69 -16.50
N GLY A 208 -5.68 12.75 -15.83
CA GLY A 208 -4.65 11.88 -16.40
C GLY A 208 -3.23 12.45 -16.35
N GLU A 209 -3.03 13.64 -15.82
CA GLU A 209 -1.71 14.24 -15.58
C GLU A 209 -1.24 13.90 -14.17
N LEU A 210 -0.01 13.40 -14.06
CA LEU A 210 0.62 13.05 -12.81
C LEU A 210 1.38 14.24 -12.22
N HIS A 211 1.01 14.65 -11.01
CA HIS A 211 1.80 15.52 -10.16
C HIS A 211 2.53 14.67 -9.11
N THR A 212 3.85 14.63 -9.18
CA THR A 212 4.68 13.96 -8.18
C THR A 212 4.70 14.78 -6.90
N LEU A 213 4.15 14.24 -5.82
CA LEU A 213 4.07 14.88 -4.51
C LEU A 213 5.33 14.63 -3.67
N ALA A 214 5.84 13.40 -3.72
CA ALA A 214 7.06 12.99 -3.04
C ALA A 214 7.65 11.74 -3.68
N ILE A 215 8.97 11.61 -3.63
CA ILE A 215 9.67 10.35 -3.86
C ILE A 215 10.37 9.99 -2.56
N PHE A 216 10.17 8.74 -2.14
CA PHE A 216 10.78 8.15 -0.96
C PHE A 216 11.89 7.19 -1.35
N ASP A 217 13.04 7.31 -0.73
CA ASP A 217 14.03 6.24 -0.73
C ASP A 217 13.57 5.10 0.19
N LYS A 218 13.81 3.87 -0.25
CA LYS A 218 13.76 2.65 0.55
C LYS A 218 15.20 2.18 0.76
N PRO A 219 15.88 2.61 1.84
CA PRO A 219 17.33 2.42 1.98
C PRO A 219 17.76 0.98 2.29
N ASP A 220 16.85 0.14 2.79
CA ASP A 220 17.16 -1.25 3.03
C ASP A 220 17.06 -2.04 1.71
N PRO A 221 18.02 -2.96 1.43
CA PRO A 221 17.99 -3.73 0.20
C PRO A 221 16.77 -4.66 0.21
N LEU A 222 15.91 -4.51 -0.79
CA LEU A 222 14.75 -5.37 -1.01
C LEU A 222 15.14 -6.51 -1.98
N ASP A 223 16.16 -7.27 -1.61
CA ASP A 223 16.75 -8.32 -2.45
C ASP A 223 16.22 -9.73 -2.13
N GLY A 224 15.30 -9.84 -1.19
CA GLY A 224 14.68 -11.11 -0.84
C GLY A 224 15.42 -11.88 0.27
N PRO A 225 15.00 -13.10 0.59
CA PRO A 225 13.93 -13.86 -0.07
C PRO A 225 12.52 -13.26 0.10
N PHE A 226 12.28 -12.42 1.13
CA PHE A 226 11.04 -11.67 1.36
C PHE A 226 11.33 -10.19 1.22
N PHE A 227 10.33 -9.42 0.81
CA PHE A 227 10.48 -8.00 0.50
C PHE A 227 9.81 -7.16 1.59
N GLU A 228 10.42 -7.14 2.78
CA GLU A 228 9.88 -6.42 3.93
C GLU A 228 10.25 -4.94 3.84
N GLU A 229 9.24 -4.11 3.69
CA GLU A 229 9.41 -2.67 3.67
C GLU A 229 9.63 -2.17 5.09
N THR A 230 10.71 -1.46 5.31
CA THR A 230 11.11 -1.02 6.66
C THR A 230 11.18 0.50 6.78
N ILE A 231 11.90 1.17 5.89
CA ILE A 231 12.16 2.62 5.99
C ILE A 231 11.75 3.32 4.70
N TYR A 232 11.04 4.43 4.85
CA TYR A 232 10.81 5.42 3.81
C TYR A 232 11.38 6.76 4.24
N VAL A 233 12.20 7.39 3.41
CA VAL A 233 12.80 8.70 3.67
C VAL A 233 12.60 9.63 2.47
N THR A 234 12.22 10.88 2.74
CA THR A 234 12.05 11.93 1.72
C THR A 234 12.69 13.25 2.18
N PRO A 235 13.21 14.11 1.26
CA PRO A 235 13.29 13.92 -0.19
C PRO A 235 14.23 12.80 -0.60
N SER A 236 14.01 12.25 -1.80
CA SER A 236 14.87 11.19 -2.33
C SER A 236 16.28 11.71 -2.61
N ARG A 237 17.28 10.84 -2.43
CA ARG A 237 18.69 11.07 -2.75
C ARG A 237 19.05 10.74 -4.21
N LEU A 238 18.10 10.28 -5.01
CA LEU A 238 18.27 10.14 -6.45
C LEU A 238 18.57 11.49 -7.09
N SER A 239 19.34 11.52 -8.16
CA SER A 239 19.55 12.75 -8.93
C SER A 239 18.25 13.27 -9.54
N ASP A 240 18.18 14.57 -9.84
CA ASP A 240 16.99 15.19 -10.45
C ASP A 240 16.61 14.48 -11.78
N GLU A 241 17.60 14.04 -12.55
CA GLU A 241 17.38 13.27 -13.79
C GLU A 241 16.73 11.92 -13.49
N GLN A 242 17.20 11.20 -12.48
CA GLN A 242 16.61 9.92 -12.06
C GLN A 242 15.20 10.11 -11.51
N GLN A 243 14.96 11.16 -10.69
CA GLN A 243 13.63 11.47 -10.18
C GLN A 243 12.64 11.82 -11.30
N ALA A 244 13.10 12.59 -12.30
CA ALA A 244 12.29 12.88 -13.49
C ALA A 244 11.98 11.61 -14.29
N ALA A 245 12.95 10.72 -14.46
CA ALA A 245 12.75 9.44 -15.14
C ALA A 245 11.76 8.53 -14.39
N VAL A 246 11.85 8.46 -13.05
CA VAL A 246 10.89 7.74 -12.20
C VAL A 246 9.48 8.31 -12.39
N SER A 247 9.32 9.64 -12.31
CA SER A 247 8.03 10.31 -12.51
C SER A 247 7.45 10.04 -13.89
N GLY A 248 8.27 10.08 -14.93
CA GLY A 248 7.85 9.75 -16.30
C GLY A 248 7.41 8.30 -16.46
N CYS A 249 8.12 7.37 -15.83
CA CYS A 249 7.77 5.95 -15.85
C CYS A 249 6.43 5.69 -15.13
N VAL A 250 6.22 6.30 -13.96
CA VAL A 250 4.95 6.20 -13.21
C VAL A 250 3.79 6.83 -13.98
N ALA A 251 3.99 7.99 -14.61
CA ALA A 251 2.97 8.62 -15.46
C ALA A 251 2.55 7.71 -16.64
N ALA A 252 3.53 7.09 -17.31
CA ALA A 252 3.27 6.13 -18.37
C ALA A 252 2.54 4.88 -17.87
N ALA A 253 2.90 4.38 -16.69
CA ALA A 253 2.25 3.24 -16.05
C ALA A 253 0.79 3.57 -15.67
N ALA A 254 0.55 4.71 -15.01
CA ALA A 254 -0.80 5.17 -14.67
C ALA A 254 -1.69 5.26 -15.92
N LYS A 255 -1.18 5.88 -16.97
CA LYS A 255 -1.88 5.99 -18.25
C LYS A 255 -2.18 4.63 -18.87
N SER A 256 -1.22 3.69 -18.84
CA SER A 256 -1.36 2.36 -19.46
C SER A 256 -2.47 1.53 -18.82
N ILE A 257 -2.68 1.66 -17.50
CA ILE A 257 -3.76 0.96 -16.76
C ILE A 257 -5.04 1.78 -16.66
N GLY A 258 -5.06 3.02 -17.17
CA GLY A 258 -6.24 3.87 -17.24
C GLY A 258 -6.53 4.69 -15.97
N LEU A 259 -5.58 4.83 -15.03
CA LEU A 259 -5.74 5.74 -13.89
C LEU A 259 -5.65 7.19 -14.37
N ARG A 260 -6.57 8.04 -13.88
CA ARG A 260 -6.71 9.43 -14.32
C ARG A 260 -6.90 10.42 -13.18
N ASP A 261 -7.48 10.01 -12.08
CA ASP A 261 -7.92 10.91 -11.03
C ASP A 261 -7.58 10.37 -9.65
N GLY A 262 -7.20 11.26 -8.73
CA GLY A 262 -6.93 10.96 -7.34
C GLY A 262 -5.50 10.51 -7.04
N PRO A 263 -5.25 10.05 -5.81
CA PRO A 263 -3.93 9.67 -5.37
C PRO A 263 -3.44 8.40 -6.07
N THR A 264 -2.13 8.35 -6.30
CA THR A 264 -1.44 7.15 -6.76
C THR A 264 -0.17 6.93 -5.97
N HIS A 265 0.06 5.67 -5.59
CA HIS A 265 1.28 5.20 -4.96
C HIS A 265 1.94 4.20 -5.87
N ALA A 266 3.22 4.39 -6.17
CA ALA A 266 3.94 3.52 -7.09
C ALA A 266 5.30 3.12 -6.51
N GLU A 267 5.69 1.87 -6.75
CA GLU A 267 6.99 1.31 -6.40
C GLU A 267 7.79 1.11 -7.67
N VAL A 268 9.03 1.58 -7.65
CA VAL A 268 9.91 1.61 -8.83
C VAL A 268 11.31 1.17 -8.43
N ARG A 269 11.90 0.22 -9.16
CA ARG A 269 13.31 -0.10 -9.04
C ARG A 269 14.10 0.69 -10.08
N VAL A 270 15.23 1.24 -9.64
CA VAL A 270 16.12 2.06 -10.48
C VAL A 270 17.49 1.39 -10.55
N ASN A 271 17.96 1.14 -11.77
CA ASN A 271 19.29 0.60 -12.07
C ASN A 271 19.93 1.33 -13.26
N GLU A 272 21.04 0.82 -13.81
CA GLU A 272 21.74 1.40 -14.96
C GLU A 272 20.92 1.47 -16.23
N HIS A 273 19.83 0.70 -16.34
CA HIS A 273 18.91 0.72 -17.48
C HIS A 273 17.71 1.66 -17.27
N GLY A 274 17.64 2.34 -16.12
CA GLY A 274 16.58 3.28 -15.76
C GLY A 274 15.57 2.72 -14.79
N PRO A 275 14.37 3.34 -14.69
CA PRO A 275 13.30 2.94 -13.79
C PRO A 275 12.50 1.74 -14.34
N TRP A 276 12.13 0.83 -13.44
CA TRP A 276 11.31 -0.37 -13.69
C TRP A 276 10.11 -0.40 -12.74
N MET A 277 8.91 -0.46 -13.28
CA MET A 277 7.69 -0.52 -12.46
C MET A 277 7.59 -1.85 -11.70
N VAL A 278 7.49 -1.75 -10.38
CA VAL A 278 7.21 -2.90 -9.49
C VAL A 278 5.71 -3.00 -9.22
N GLU A 279 5.07 -1.91 -8.81
CA GLU A 279 3.63 -1.86 -8.53
C GLU A 279 3.12 -0.43 -8.66
N ILE A 280 1.82 -0.27 -8.97
CA ILE A 280 1.11 1.00 -8.89
C ILE A 280 -0.29 0.77 -8.34
N ALA A 281 -0.71 1.60 -7.39
CA ALA A 281 -2.01 1.55 -6.77
C ALA A 281 -2.77 2.87 -6.98
N GLY A 282 -4.07 2.79 -7.25
CA GLY A 282 -4.97 3.96 -7.34
C GLY A 282 -5.42 4.46 -5.97
N ARG A 283 -4.48 4.56 -5.04
CA ARG A 283 -4.64 5.09 -3.69
C ARG A 283 -3.31 5.64 -3.19
N SER A 284 -3.31 6.39 -2.11
CA SER A 284 -2.08 6.88 -1.50
C SER A 284 -1.37 5.83 -0.65
N ILE A 285 -0.13 6.11 -0.27
CA ILE A 285 0.73 5.27 0.56
C ILE A 285 0.01 4.70 1.79
N GLY A 286 0.34 3.45 2.13
CA GLY A 286 -0.26 2.73 3.25
C GLY A 286 0.34 3.07 4.62
N GLY A 287 -0.11 2.36 5.65
CA GLY A 287 0.34 2.54 7.02
C GLY A 287 0.09 3.97 7.54
N LEU A 288 1.02 4.46 8.35
CA LEU A 288 1.08 5.85 8.80
C LEU A 288 2.12 6.68 8.04
N CYS A 289 2.57 6.21 6.86
CA CYS A 289 3.66 6.84 6.12
C CYS A 289 3.30 8.23 5.59
N SER A 290 2.02 8.52 5.34
CA SER A 290 1.57 9.86 4.92
C SER A 290 1.80 10.94 5.98
N THR A 291 1.92 10.59 7.25
CA THR A 291 2.07 11.55 8.37
C THR A 291 3.35 12.37 8.32
N ILE A 292 4.36 11.92 7.58
CA ILE A 292 5.61 12.66 7.41
C ILE A 292 5.56 13.67 6.25
N LEU A 293 4.46 13.69 5.47
CA LEU A 293 4.29 14.59 4.34
C LEU A 293 3.52 15.84 4.76
N GLU A 294 4.05 16.99 4.37
CA GLU A 294 3.43 18.30 4.51
C GLU A 294 3.57 19.08 3.21
N PHE A 295 2.54 19.85 2.86
CA PHE A 295 2.49 20.63 1.63
C PHE A 295 2.11 22.08 1.92
N GLY A 296 2.84 23.03 1.32
CA GLY A 296 2.57 24.45 1.47
C GLY A 296 2.41 24.88 2.94
N ALA A 297 1.26 25.42 3.30
CA ALA A 297 0.92 25.88 4.64
C ALA A 297 0.40 24.73 5.54
N GLN A 298 1.15 23.64 5.66
CA GLN A 298 0.87 22.50 6.55
C GLN A 298 -0.35 21.65 6.15
N MET A 299 -0.69 21.58 4.85
CA MET A 299 -1.69 20.63 4.38
C MET A 299 -1.15 19.20 4.49
N SER A 300 -1.97 18.27 4.96
CA SER A 300 -1.65 16.85 4.93
C SER A 300 -1.94 16.25 3.54
N LEU A 301 -1.40 15.08 3.27
CA LEU A 301 -1.70 14.33 2.05
C LEU A 301 -3.20 14.05 1.91
N GLU A 302 -3.86 13.70 3.01
CA GLU A 302 -5.30 13.45 3.02
C GLU A 302 -6.10 14.71 2.69
N GLU A 303 -5.65 15.89 3.13
CA GLU A 303 -6.30 17.15 2.75
C GLU A 303 -6.16 17.43 1.25
N ILE A 304 -5.00 17.19 0.65
CA ILE A 304 -4.80 17.28 -0.81
C ILE A 304 -5.75 16.32 -1.55
N ILE A 305 -5.83 15.07 -1.11
CA ILE A 305 -6.71 14.06 -1.69
C ILE A 305 -8.17 14.50 -1.63
N LEU A 306 -8.63 15.00 -0.49
CA LEU A 306 -10.01 15.46 -0.33
C LEU A 306 -10.31 16.71 -1.15
N ARG A 307 -9.37 17.66 -1.24
CA ARG A 307 -9.51 18.84 -2.11
C ARG A 307 -9.65 18.44 -3.57
N ASN A 308 -8.82 17.50 -4.04
CA ASN A 308 -8.90 16.96 -5.41
C ASN A 308 -10.24 16.28 -5.66
N ALA A 309 -10.66 15.33 -4.79
CA ALA A 309 -11.89 14.59 -4.95
C ALA A 309 -13.16 15.47 -4.93
N LEU A 310 -13.12 16.58 -4.19
CA LEU A 310 -14.22 17.55 -4.05
C LEU A 310 -14.11 18.74 -5.01
N SER A 311 -13.14 18.72 -5.93
CA SER A 311 -12.85 19.82 -6.85
C SER A 311 -12.64 21.17 -6.14
N LEU A 312 -12.05 21.14 -4.95
CA LEU A 312 -11.68 22.32 -4.19
C LEU A 312 -10.31 22.86 -4.66
N PRO A 313 -10.05 24.18 -4.50
CA PRO A 313 -8.75 24.75 -4.87
C PRO A 313 -7.57 24.03 -4.19
N LEU A 314 -6.54 23.71 -4.98
CA LEU A 314 -5.26 23.19 -4.54
C LEU A 314 -4.23 24.34 -4.60
N PRO A 315 -3.92 25.01 -3.48
CA PRO A 315 -3.05 26.21 -3.49
C PRO A 315 -1.60 25.88 -3.88
N THR A 316 -1.12 24.69 -3.53
CA THR A 316 0.18 24.15 -3.96
C THR A 316 0.20 22.63 -3.76
N LEU A 317 1.04 21.97 -4.54
CA LEU A 317 1.36 20.55 -4.41
C LEU A 317 2.84 20.33 -4.00
N ASP A 318 3.56 21.43 -3.78
CA ASP A 318 4.97 21.37 -3.38
C ASP A 318 5.09 20.90 -1.92
N ARG A 319 5.90 19.84 -1.72
CA ARG A 319 6.24 19.37 -0.38
C ARG A 319 6.98 20.47 0.38
N SER A 320 6.56 20.73 1.60
CA SER A 320 7.20 21.65 2.53
C SER A 320 7.88 20.92 3.69
N GLY A 321 8.69 21.67 4.44
CA GLY A 321 9.36 21.15 5.63
C GLY A 321 10.69 20.44 5.37
N PRO A 322 11.38 20.02 6.46
CA PRO A 322 12.68 19.36 6.41
C PRO A 322 12.59 17.95 5.82
N ALA A 323 13.74 17.27 5.74
CA ALA A 323 13.76 15.84 5.46
C ALA A 323 13.00 15.08 6.55
N ALA A 324 12.27 14.05 6.14
CA ALA A 324 11.46 13.27 7.05
C ALA A 324 11.54 11.79 6.70
N GLY A 325 11.41 10.94 7.71
CA GLY A 325 11.43 9.50 7.54
C GLY A 325 10.44 8.79 8.43
N VAL A 326 10.01 7.63 7.99
CA VAL A 326 9.19 6.71 8.76
C VAL A 326 9.80 5.31 8.70
N MET A 327 9.89 4.65 9.85
CA MET A 327 10.19 3.23 9.91
C MET A 327 8.92 2.47 10.27
N MET A 328 8.58 1.50 9.46
CA MET A 328 7.62 0.44 9.75
C MET A 328 8.37 -0.65 10.50
N ILE A 329 8.07 -0.83 11.79
CA ILE A 329 8.80 -1.77 12.64
C ILE A 329 8.46 -3.19 12.25
N PRO A 330 9.42 -3.97 11.69
CA PRO A 330 9.15 -5.31 11.16
C PRO A 330 8.81 -6.31 12.25
N ILE A 331 8.09 -7.37 11.88
CA ILE A 331 7.82 -8.52 12.75
C ILE A 331 8.92 -9.58 12.52
N PRO A 332 9.91 -9.73 13.41
CA PRO A 332 11.07 -10.58 13.15
C PRO A 332 10.76 -12.07 13.16
N ARG A 333 9.64 -12.48 13.77
CA ARG A 333 9.16 -13.87 13.81
C ARG A 333 7.68 -13.94 14.19
N THR A 334 7.01 -14.96 13.72
CA THR A 334 5.64 -15.27 14.10
C THR A 334 5.56 -15.72 15.57
N GLY A 335 4.55 -15.24 16.30
CA GLY A 335 4.35 -15.56 17.72
C GLY A 335 3.28 -14.71 18.37
N VAL A 336 3.33 -14.59 19.68
CA VAL A 336 2.47 -13.70 20.49
C VAL A 336 3.33 -12.58 21.07
N LEU A 337 2.98 -11.33 20.76
CA LEU A 337 3.67 -10.17 21.34
C LEU A 337 3.44 -10.12 22.84
N GLY A 338 4.52 -10.15 23.60
CA GLY A 338 4.51 -9.94 25.04
C GLY A 338 4.76 -8.48 25.38
N LYS A 339 5.90 -8.22 26.01
CA LYS A 339 6.32 -6.88 26.42
C LYS A 339 7.08 -6.15 25.32
N VAL A 340 6.87 -4.84 25.25
CA VAL A 340 7.71 -3.90 24.47
C VAL A 340 8.43 -3.00 25.46
N GLU A 341 9.76 -2.91 25.35
CA GLU A 341 10.62 -2.10 26.20
C GLU A 341 11.42 -1.10 25.39
N GLY A 342 11.85 -0.01 26.02
CA GLY A 342 12.74 0.98 25.40
C GLY A 342 12.03 2.11 24.68
N ILE A 343 10.71 2.22 24.71
CA ILE A 343 9.94 3.25 24.01
C ILE A 343 10.40 4.66 24.41
N GLU A 344 10.58 4.93 25.70
CA GLU A 344 11.05 6.25 26.18
C GLU A 344 12.46 6.57 25.67
N ARG A 345 13.37 5.58 25.62
CA ARG A 345 14.72 5.79 25.08
C ARG A 345 14.68 6.03 23.57
N ALA A 346 13.86 5.28 22.85
CA ALA A 346 13.65 5.48 21.41
C ALA A 346 13.09 6.88 21.11
N CYS A 347 12.13 7.36 21.91
CA CYS A 347 11.59 8.73 21.80
C CYS A 347 12.63 9.81 22.13
N ALA A 348 13.62 9.50 22.97
CA ALA A 348 14.67 10.43 23.36
C ALA A 348 15.82 10.56 22.34
N VAL A 349 15.86 9.73 21.32
CA VAL A 349 16.85 9.82 20.23
C VAL A 349 16.65 11.14 19.48
N PRO A 350 17.71 11.94 19.23
CA PRO A 350 17.61 13.18 18.47
C PRO A 350 16.94 12.95 17.11
N HIS A 351 16.14 13.95 16.68
CA HIS A 351 15.38 13.95 15.43
C HIS A 351 14.14 13.01 15.39
N ILE A 352 13.90 12.19 16.41
CA ILE A 352 12.68 11.39 16.51
C ILE A 352 11.51 12.30 16.92
N THR A 353 10.42 12.21 16.17
CA THR A 353 9.21 12.98 16.40
C THR A 353 8.07 12.16 17.00
N GLY A 354 8.19 10.83 16.95
CA GLY A 354 7.22 9.91 17.55
C GLY A 354 7.59 8.44 17.39
N VAL A 355 7.09 7.64 18.32
CA VAL A 355 7.14 6.18 18.28
C VAL A 355 5.74 5.67 18.60
N ASP A 356 5.12 4.95 17.67
CA ASP A 356 3.82 4.33 17.81
C ASP A 356 3.97 2.81 17.81
N ILE A 357 3.50 2.14 18.85
CA ILE A 357 3.40 0.68 18.89
C ILE A 357 1.95 0.30 18.65
N SER A 358 1.64 -0.06 17.42
CA SER A 358 0.26 -0.26 16.96
C SER A 358 -0.34 -1.59 17.42
N ILE A 359 0.50 -2.59 17.70
CA ILE A 359 0.06 -3.92 18.14
C ILE A 359 -0.03 -3.97 19.66
N LYS A 360 -1.18 -4.40 20.18
CA LYS A 360 -1.38 -4.56 21.62
C LYS A 360 -0.63 -5.80 22.15
N PRO A 361 -0.14 -5.77 23.41
CA PRO A 361 0.36 -6.97 24.08
C PRO A 361 -0.66 -8.12 24.03
N HIS A 362 -0.15 -9.35 23.99
CA HIS A 362 -0.93 -10.59 23.88
C HIS A 362 -1.67 -10.81 22.55
N THR A 363 -1.35 -10.00 21.54
CA THR A 363 -1.85 -10.21 20.17
C THR A 363 -0.88 -11.12 19.40
N GLN A 364 -1.45 -12.01 18.59
CA GLN A 364 -0.66 -12.79 17.64
C GLN A 364 -0.08 -11.87 16.56
N VAL A 365 1.21 -12.02 16.29
CA VAL A 365 1.94 -11.35 15.19
C VAL A 365 2.45 -12.39 14.23
N ILE A 366 2.39 -12.07 12.93
CA ILE A 366 2.74 -12.99 11.85
C ILE A 366 3.78 -12.31 10.97
N ALA A 367 4.97 -12.91 10.87
CA ALA A 367 6.04 -12.40 10.03
C ALA A 367 5.77 -12.65 8.54
N LEU A 368 6.46 -11.93 7.66
CA LEU A 368 6.47 -12.20 6.22
C LEU A 368 7.06 -13.60 5.94
N PRO A 369 6.58 -14.25 4.90
CA PRO A 369 5.61 -13.79 3.90
C PRO A 369 4.15 -14.11 4.23
N GLU A 370 3.84 -14.70 5.38
CA GLU A 370 2.46 -15.01 5.79
C GLU A 370 1.69 -13.80 6.30
N GLY A 371 2.38 -12.85 6.98
CA GLY A 371 1.81 -11.61 7.49
C GLY A 371 1.90 -10.46 6.50
N ASN A 372 1.28 -9.33 6.86
CA ASN A 372 1.34 -8.05 6.15
C ASN A 372 1.18 -6.86 7.10
N SER A 373 1.54 -7.03 8.36
CA SER A 373 1.43 -6.00 9.39
C SER A 373 2.78 -5.67 10.00
N TYR A 374 2.84 -4.60 10.77
CA TYR A 374 4.03 -4.11 11.45
C TYR A 374 3.75 -4.02 12.96
N LEU A 375 4.81 -4.08 13.78
CA LEU A 375 4.68 -3.87 15.23
C LEU A 375 4.31 -2.44 15.58
N GLY A 376 4.65 -1.50 14.71
CA GLY A 376 4.41 -0.08 14.91
C GLY A 376 5.20 0.77 13.94
N PHE A 377 5.36 2.05 14.28
CA PHE A 377 6.00 3.06 13.44
C PHE A 377 6.93 3.95 14.26
N ILE A 378 8.03 4.38 13.67
CA ILE A 378 8.93 5.40 14.21
C ILE A 378 8.99 6.53 13.19
N PHE A 379 8.92 7.78 13.65
CA PHE A 379 8.93 8.96 12.79
C PHE A 379 10.14 9.83 13.12
N ALA A 380 10.79 10.38 12.09
CA ALA A 380 11.93 11.27 12.23
C ALA A 380 11.79 12.50 11.32
N ARG A 381 12.35 13.63 11.77
CA ARG A 381 12.54 14.85 10.96
C ARG A 381 13.95 15.38 11.22
N ALA A 382 14.67 15.74 10.15
CA ALA A 382 16.03 16.22 10.20
C ALA A 382 16.32 17.16 9.04
N ASP A 383 17.50 17.80 9.05
CA ASP A 383 17.88 18.73 7.98
C ASP A 383 18.14 18.01 6.65
N ASP A 384 18.54 16.73 6.70
CA ASP A 384 18.81 15.91 5.51
C ASP A 384 18.31 14.46 5.67
N PRO A 385 18.10 13.74 4.54
CA PRO A 385 17.56 12.37 4.56
C PRO A 385 18.44 11.34 5.29
N ALA A 386 19.77 11.48 5.23
CA ALA A 386 20.68 10.55 5.86
C ALA A 386 20.63 10.65 7.39
N THR A 387 20.51 11.86 7.92
CA THR A 387 20.30 12.11 9.35
C THR A 387 18.97 11.58 9.83
N ALA A 388 17.88 11.75 9.05
CA ALA A 388 16.58 11.18 9.37
C ALA A 388 16.61 9.64 9.42
N GLU A 389 17.26 9.00 8.44
CA GLU A 389 17.45 7.55 8.40
C GLU A 389 18.26 7.05 9.60
N ALA A 390 19.38 7.70 9.91
CA ALA A 390 20.23 7.33 11.04
C ALA A 390 19.46 7.41 12.38
N ALA A 391 18.63 8.45 12.56
CA ALA A 391 17.79 8.59 13.74
C ALA A 391 16.76 7.44 13.87
N LEU A 392 16.10 7.06 12.78
CA LEU A 392 15.16 5.92 12.77
C LEU A 392 15.85 4.62 13.20
N ARG A 393 17.03 4.33 12.65
CA ARG A 393 17.80 3.13 13.00
C ARG A 393 18.27 3.15 14.46
N ALA A 394 18.71 4.29 14.95
CA ALA A 394 19.12 4.47 16.35
C ALA A 394 17.94 4.26 17.30
N ALA A 395 16.79 4.85 17.01
CA ALA A 395 15.59 4.67 17.82
C ALA A 395 15.09 3.21 17.83
N HIS A 396 15.08 2.56 16.66
CA HIS A 396 14.72 1.13 16.57
C HIS A 396 15.66 0.25 17.40
N ALA A 397 16.96 0.55 17.45
CA ALA A 397 17.94 -0.19 18.24
C ALA A 397 17.69 -0.14 19.75
N GLU A 398 16.97 0.89 20.24
CA GLU A 398 16.56 1.00 21.65
C GLU A 398 15.37 0.12 22.01
N LEU A 399 14.58 -0.33 21.01
CA LEU A 399 13.39 -1.13 21.25
C LEU A 399 13.74 -2.60 21.46
N ARG A 400 12.99 -3.24 22.33
CA ARG A 400 13.04 -4.69 22.59
C ARG A 400 11.65 -5.27 22.58
N PHE A 401 11.42 -6.24 21.71
CA PHE A 401 10.13 -6.94 21.56
C PHE A 401 10.24 -8.37 22.07
N GLU A 402 9.49 -8.69 23.09
CA GLU A 402 9.32 -10.07 23.54
C GLU A 402 8.23 -10.74 22.70
N ILE A 403 8.62 -11.63 21.78
CA ILE A 403 7.67 -12.42 20.99
C ILE A 403 7.80 -13.88 21.41
N ARG A 404 6.72 -14.45 21.96
CA ARG A 404 6.68 -15.83 22.42
C ARG A 404 6.21 -16.75 21.28
N PRO A 405 6.80 -17.95 21.13
CA PRO A 405 6.36 -18.90 20.12
C PRO A 405 4.88 -19.29 20.34
N LEU A 406 4.16 -19.55 19.23
CA LEU A 406 2.85 -20.18 19.32
C LEU A 406 3.02 -21.63 19.80
N ILE A 407 2.37 -21.98 20.89
CA ILE A 407 2.28 -23.36 21.35
C ILE A 407 1.14 -24.00 20.56
N MET A 408 1.47 -24.79 19.54
CA MET A 408 0.49 -25.64 18.88
C MET A 408 0.18 -26.79 19.85
N LEU A 409 -1.00 -26.79 20.46
CA LEU A 409 -1.51 -27.99 21.12
C LEU A 409 -1.76 -29.01 20.01
N ALA A 410 -1.01 -30.12 20.05
CA ALA A 410 -1.30 -31.25 19.20
C ALA A 410 -2.72 -31.75 19.55
N GLY A 411 -3.65 -31.57 18.61
CA GLY A 411 -5.01 -32.12 18.68
C GLY A 411 -5.04 -33.52 18.14
#